data_5c375970565c9a182fd128cee3d404b2
#
_entry.id   5c375970565c9a182fd128cee3d404b2
#
_cell.length_a   1.000
_cell.length_b   1.000
_cell.length_c   1.000
_cell.angle_alpha   90.00
_cell.angle_beta   90.00
_cell.angle_gamma   90.00
#
_symmetry.space_group_name_H-M   'P 1'
#
loop_
_entity.id
_entity.type
_entity.pdbx_description
1 polymer ?
#
loop_
_entity_poly.entity_id
_entity_poly.type
_entity_poly.pdbx_seq_one_letter_code
_entity_poly.pdbx_strand_id
1 'polypeptide(L)'
;MTTSIESAGETASFDPELFAFLADLRDHNDRDWFAANKERYEAHVLEPALAFIEDFGYRLQGISPHFRADPRRSGGSLFRIHRDTRFSKDKSPYKTNTGMYFRHERGKDAPAPGYYLHLAPGEVFAGGGIWHPDAQALTAIRQAIADDSERWRRATRLEEGLELGGDSLKRVPSGFDKDHPQAEDLKRKDYFAWVKLSEEAATAPGFLDHYTRVCESAAPLMRFLCSALAAPY
;
A
#
# COMPACT_ATOMS: atom_id res chain seq x y z
N MET A 1 46.55 4.40 -4.22
CA MET A 1 45.73 4.64 -3.01
C MET A 1 44.31 4.23 -3.36
N THR A 2 43.96 3.01 -2.98
CA THR A 2 42.65 2.43 -3.30
C THR A 2 41.72 2.81 -2.14
N THR A 3 40.86 3.76 -2.36
CA THR A 3 39.83 4.15 -1.37
C THR A 3 38.78 3.04 -1.36
N SER A 4 38.82 2.21 -0.32
CA SER A 4 37.75 1.28 -0.01
C SER A 4 36.50 2.10 0.30
N ILE A 5 35.48 1.98 -0.54
CA ILE A 5 34.13 2.43 -0.20
C ILE A 5 33.61 1.40 0.83
N GLU A 6 33.72 1.72 2.11
CA GLU A 6 32.97 1.02 3.15
C GLU A 6 31.49 1.14 2.78
N SER A 7 30.85 0.01 2.49
CA SER A 7 29.40 -0.06 2.43
C SER A 7 28.89 0.36 3.81
N ALA A 8 28.32 1.56 3.90
CA ALA A 8 27.52 1.94 5.06
C ALA A 8 26.47 0.84 5.23
N GLY A 9 26.56 0.09 6.33
CA GLY A 9 25.58 -0.96 6.62
C GLY A 9 24.20 -0.31 6.61
N GLU A 10 23.33 -0.83 5.77
CA GLU A 10 21.94 -0.34 5.65
C GLU A 10 21.31 -0.36 7.03
N THR A 11 20.99 0.80 7.55
CA THR A 11 20.24 0.94 8.81
C THR A 11 18.82 0.44 8.59
N ALA A 12 18.23 -0.22 9.59
CA ALA A 12 16.85 -0.61 9.56
C ALA A 12 15.95 0.63 9.43
N SER A 13 14.94 0.58 8.55
CA SER A 13 14.00 1.69 8.35
C SER A 13 13.04 1.86 9.53
N PHE A 14 12.73 0.78 10.24
CA PHE A 14 11.91 0.77 11.45
C PHE A 14 12.60 -0.05 12.53
N ASP A 15 12.28 0.25 13.78
CA ASP A 15 12.74 -0.53 14.93
C ASP A 15 11.57 -1.32 15.56
N PRO A 16 11.84 -2.34 16.39
CA PRO A 16 10.80 -3.10 17.08
C PRO A 16 9.91 -2.25 17.98
N GLU A 17 10.39 -1.09 18.43
CA GLU A 17 9.65 -0.17 19.30
C GLU A 17 8.43 0.44 18.58
N LEU A 18 8.43 0.53 17.24
CA LEU A 18 7.25 0.88 16.46
C LEU A 18 6.07 -0.05 16.78
N PHE A 19 6.31 -1.36 16.72
CA PHE A 19 5.26 -2.35 16.99
C PHE A 19 4.88 -2.40 18.46
N ALA A 20 5.87 -2.28 19.37
CA ALA A 20 5.62 -2.20 20.81
C ALA A 20 4.74 -1.00 21.17
N PHE A 21 5.03 0.19 20.61
CA PHE A 21 4.19 1.37 20.80
C PHE A 21 2.76 1.16 20.29
N LEU A 22 2.58 0.60 19.10
CA LEU A 22 1.25 0.37 18.53
C LEU A 22 0.46 -0.68 19.31
N ALA A 23 1.13 -1.69 19.90
CA ALA A 23 0.51 -2.66 20.79
C ALA A 23 0.04 -2.00 22.09
N ASP A 24 0.88 -1.21 22.73
CA ASP A 24 0.52 -0.46 23.94
C ASP A 24 -0.63 0.53 23.67
N LEU A 25 -0.60 1.22 22.52
CA LEU A 25 -1.68 2.11 22.10
C LEU A 25 -3.01 1.36 21.87
N ARG A 26 -2.98 0.11 21.44
CA ARG A 26 -4.19 -0.72 21.32
C ARG A 26 -4.82 -0.97 22.69
N ASP A 27 -3.98 -1.20 23.70
CA ASP A 27 -4.43 -1.52 25.05
C ASP A 27 -4.81 -0.27 25.85
N HIS A 28 -4.29 0.91 25.49
CA HIS A 28 -4.47 2.20 26.18
C HIS A 28 -4.93 3.30 25.20
N ASN A 29 -5.98 3.05 24.42
CA ASN A 29 -6.37 3.93 23.33
C ASN A 29 -7.22 5.12 23.80
N ASP A 30 -6.61 6.03 24.56
CA ASP A 30 -7.19 7.26 25.04
C ASP A 30 -6.24 8.47 24.86
N ARG A 31 -6.76 9.67 25.07
CA ARG A 31 -6.05 10.92 24.82
C ARG A 31 -4.96 11.21 25.85
N ASP A 32 -5.18 10.84 27.10
CA ASP A 32 -4.26 11.16 28.20
C ASP A 32 -3.03 10.27 28.10
N TRP A 33 -3.24 8.96 27.84
CA TRP A 33 -2.14 8.04 27.60
C TRP A 33 -1.32 8.47 26.36
N PHE A 34 -1.99 8.81 25.26
CA PHE A 34 -1.29 9.25 24.04
C PHE A 34 -0.49 10.54 24.28
N ALA A 35 -1.05 11.50 25.01
CA ALA A 35 -0.35 12.73 25.35
C ALA A 35 0.92 12.47 26.18
N ALA A 36 0.84 11.53 27.15
CA ALA A 36 1.98 11.12 27.96
C ALA A 36 3.06 10.33 27.16
N ASN A 37 2.67 9.67 26.06
CA ASN A 37 3.57 8.86 25.20
C ASN A 37 3.86 9.50 23.83
N LYS A 38 3.58 10.80 23.68
CA LYS A 38 3.71 11.49 22.39
C LYS A 38 5.14 11.50 21.86
N GLU A 39 6.14 11.69 22.71
CA GLU A 39 7.56 11.67 22.32
C GLU A 39 7.96 10.30 21.79
N ARG A 40 7.48 9.21 22.41
CA ARG A 40 7.69 7.84 21.96
C ARG A 40 7.04 7.60 20.59
N TYR A 41 5.82 8.10 20.38
CA TYR A 41 5.15 8.07 19.06
C TYR A 41 5.97 8.81 18.00
N GLU A 42 6.44 10.03 18.31
CA GLU A 42 7.20 10.81 17.36
C GLU A 42 8.53 10.12 17.01
N ALA A 43 9.27 9.62 18.01
CA ALA A 43 10.56 9.00 17.80
C ALA A 43 10.53 7.65 17.05
N HIS A 44 9.55 6.79 17.35
CA HIS A 44 9.56 5.40 16.87
C HIS A 44 8.51 5.09 15.80
N VAL A 45 7.52 5.98 15.58
CA VAL A 45 6.47 5.76 14.56
C VAL A 45 6.48 6.86 13.50
N LEU A 46 6.37 8.12 13.92
CA LEU A 46 6.16 9.23 13.00
C LEU A 46 7.41 9.55 12.18
N GLU A 47 8.54 9.84 12.85
CA GLU A 47 9.78 10.23 12.16
C GLU A 47 10.34 9.09 11.29
N PRO A 48 10.40 7.82 11.76
CA PRO A 48 10.81 6.71 10.89
C PRO A 48 9.90 6.53 9.67
N ALA A 49 8.57 6.70 9.83
CA ALA A 49 7.65 6.59 8.70
C ALA A 49 7.84 7.73 7.68
N LEU A 50 8.11 8.95 8.12
CA LEU A 50 8.40 10.08 7.23
C LEU A 50 9.73 9.89 6.49
N ALA A 51 10.78 9.44 7.19
CA ALA A 51 12.07 9.11 6.60
C ALA A 51 11.94 7.99 5.56
N PHE A 52 11.22 6.91 5.89
CA PHE A 52 10.95 5.83 4.93
C PHE A 52 10.22 6.33 3.67
N ILE A 53 9.23 7.21 3.81
CA ILE A 53 8.51 7.80 2.67
C ILE A 53 9.46 8.61 1.79
N GLU A 54 10.37 9.39 2.39
CA GLU A 54 11.36 10.18 1.66
C GLU A 54 12.33 9.28 0.88
N ASP A 55 12.92 8.28 1.56
CA ASP A 55 13.87 7.33 0.96
C ASP A 55 13.22 6.49 -0.14
N PHE A 56 12.00 5.99 0.10
CA PHE A 56 11.26 5.26 -0.92
C PHE A 56 10.89 6.17 -2.11
N GLY A 57 10.74 7.46 -1.91
CA GLY A 57 10.47 8.42 -2.98
C GLY A 57 11.49 8.35 -4.11
N TYR A 58 12.77 8.18 -3.81
CA TYR A 58 13.82 8.01 -4.82
C TYR A 58 13.66 6.69 -5.59
N ARG A 59 13.32 5.59 -4.91
CA ARG A 59 13.07 4.27 -5.53
C ARG A 59 11.81 4.30 -6.39
N LEU A 60 10.76 4.94 -5.89
CA LEU A 60 9.46 5.04 -6.56
C LEU A 60 9.55 5.76 -7.92
N GLN A 61 10.41 6.77 -8.05
CA GLN A 61 10.68 7.44 -9.34
C GLN A 61 11.25 6.47 -10.38
N GLY A 62 12.03 5.47 -9.97
CA GLY A 62 12.53 4.41 -10.85
C GLY A 62 11.44 3.42 -11.28
N ILE A 63 10.43 3.19 -10.44
CA ILE A 63 9.28 2.32 -10.75
C ILE A 63 8.30 3.04 -11.69
N SER A 64 7.89 4.26 -11.31
CA SER A 64 7.02 5.12 -12.12
C SER A 64 7.06 6.57 -11.62
N PRO A 65 7.24 7.56 -12.51
CA PRO A 65 7.26 8.98 -12.13
C PRO A 65 5.88 9.53 -11.78
N HIS A 66 4.80 8.76 -11.98
CA HIS A 66 3.42 9.21 -11.79
C HIS A 66 2.86 8.94 -10.39
N PHE A 67 3.63 8.24 -9.53
CA PHE A 67 3.25 8.02 -8.13
C PHE A 67 4.01 8.97 -7.21
N ARG A 68 3.38 9.35 -6.09
CA ARG A 68 3.89 10.38 -5.19
C ARG A 68 4.22 9.80 -3.82
N ALA A 69 5.46 9.99 -3.40
CA ALA A 69 5.92 9.85 -2.03
C ALA A 69 6.01 11.26 -1.43
N ASP A 70 5.13 11.55 -0.49
CA ASP A 70 4.98 12.88 0.10
C ASP A 70 5.17 12.76 1.63
N PRO A 71 6.36 13.14 2.18
CA PRO A 71 6.70 12.93 3.57
C PRO A 71 6.11 13.98 4.51
N ARG A 72 5.03 14.67 4.12
CA ARG A 72 4.37 15.63 5.00
C ARG A 72 3.62 14.91 6.13
N ARG A 73 3.70 15.46 7.33
CA ARG A 73 3.01 14.94 8.53
C ARG A 73 1.48 14.88 8.39
N SER A 74 0.89 15.68 7.51
CA SER A 74 -0.54 15.73 7.26
C SER A 74 -0.84 15.92 5.79
N GLY A 75 -1.74 15.10 5.24
CA GLY A 75 -2.15 15.14 3.84
C GLY A 75 -1.12 14.60 2.84
N GLY A 76 0.00 14.05 3.32
CA GLY A 76 1.02 13.35 2.55
C GLY A 76 0.70 11.87 2.34
N SER A 77 1.76 11.07 2.17
CA SER A 77 1.65 9.62 2.00
C SER A 77 1.35 8.88 3.30
N LEU A 78 1.72 9.44 4.46
CA LEU A 78 1.43 8.87 5.76
C LEU A 78 -0.03 9.13 6.17
N PHE A 79 -0.75 8.09 6.54
CA PHE A 79 -2.06 8.25 7.13
C PHE A 79 -1.95 8.78 8.57
N ARG A 80 -2.75 9.80 8.90
CA ARG A 80 -2.81 10.35 10.26
C ARG A 80 -3.19 9.26 11.27
N ILE A 81 -2.59 9.30 12.45
CA ILE A 81 -2.90 8.37 13.53
C ILE A 81 -4.32 8.51 14.07
N HIS A 82 -4.91 9.70 14.00
CA HIS A 82 -6.27 9.95 14.48
C HIS A 82 -7.31 9.22 13.62
N ARG A 83 -8.25 8.55 14.30
CA ARG A 83 -9.41 7.92 13.66
C ARG A 83 -10.52 8.95 13.39
N ASP A 84 -11.28 8.71 12.33
CA ASP A 84 -12.58 9.36 12.16
C ASP A 84 -13.65 8.50 12.85
N THR A 85 -14.06 8.93 14.04
CA THR A 85 -14.99 8.16 14.88
C THR A 85 -16.44 8.62 14.74
N ARG A 86 -16.74 9.58 13.81
CA ARG A 86 -18.08 10.17 13.70
C ARG A 86 -19.17 9.13 13.48
N PHE A 87 -18.91 8.15 12.61
CA PHE A 87 -19.85 7.09 12.25
C PHE A 87 -19.46 5.70 12.78
N SER A 88 -18.40 5.59 13.58
CA SER A 88 -17.94 4.33 14.17
C SER A 88 -18.64 4.06 15.51
N LYS A 89 -18.95 2.78 15.77
CA LYS A 89 -19.37 2.32 17.10
C LYS A 89 -18.21 2.39 18.10
N ASP A 90 -17.02 2.00 17.65
CA ASP A 90 -15.80 2.13 18.41
C ASP A 90 -15.31 3.58 18.38
N LYS A 91 -15.23 4.19 19.56
CA LYS A 91 -14.85 5.59 19.76
C LYS A 91 -13.37 5.79 20.12
N SER A 92 -12.56 4.74 20.05
CA SER A 92 -11.10 4.84 20.25
C SER A 92 -10.52 5.92 19.31
N PRO A 93 -9.81 6.93 19.86
CA PRO A 93 -9.41 8.10 19.08
C PRO A 93 -8.28 7.85 18.09
N TYR A 94 -7.49 6.78 18.27
CA TYR A 94 -6.29 6.52 17.48
C TYR A 94 -6.36 5.21 16.72
N LYS A 95 -5.66 5.15 15.58
CA LYS A 95 -5.37 3.92 14.87
C LYS A 95 -4.24 3.17 15.56
N THR A 96 -4.30 1.86 15.53
CA THR A 96 -3.27 0.96 16.07
C THR A 96 -2.39 0.39 14.95
N ASN A 97 -2.30 1.13 13.87
CA ASN A 97 -1.48 0.81 12.70
C ASN A 97 -0.88 2.08 12.08
N THR A 98 0.23 1.91 11.41
CA THR A 98 0.85 2.92 10.56
C THR A 98 0.66 2.48 9.10
N GLY A 99 -0.03 3.30 8.31
CA GLY A 99 -0.27 3.04 6.89
C GLY A 99 0.36 4.13 6.02
N MET A 100 1.04 3.73 4.97
CA MET A 100 1.64 4.63 3.97
C MET A 100 1.05 4.33 2.61
N TYR A 101 0.50 5.35 1.93
CA TYR A 101 -0.12 5.23 0.64
C TYR A 101 0.53 6.15 -0.39
N PHE A 102 1.15 5.54 -1.37
CA PHE A 102 1.83 6.21 -2.47
C PHE A 102 0.87 6.28 -3.66
N ARG A 103 0.06 7.36 -3.65
CA ARG A 103 -1.02 7.54 -4.62
C ARG A 103 -0.50 7.97 -5.99
N HIS A 104 -1.22 7.58 -7.02
CA HIS A 104 -1.04 8.17 -8.35
C HIS A 104 -1.33 9.67 -8.32
N GLU A 105 -0.62 10.46 -9.11
CA GLU A 105 -0.78 11.94 -9.14
C GLU A 105 -2.21 12.39 -9.45
N ARG A 106 -2.95 11.63 -10.27
CA ARG A 106 -4.37 11.86 -10.56
C ARG A 106 -5.32 11.41 -9.44
N GLY A 107 -4.85 10.76 -8.42
CA GLY A 107 -5.68 10.11 -7.39
C GLY A 107 -6.51 11.06 -6.52
N LYS A 108 -6.45 12.39 -6.72
CA LYS A 108 -7.37 13.36 -6.12
C LYS A 108 -8.58 13.62 -7.00
N ASP A 109 -8.40 13.55 -8.32
CA ASP A 109 -9.36 14.05 -9.32
C ASP A 109 -10.07 12.90 -10.03
N ALA A 110 -9.48 11.71 -10.04
CA ALA A 110 -10.03 10.52 -10.66
C ALA A 110 -9.58 9.25 -9.94
N PRO A 111 -10.38 8.14 -9.99
CA PRO A 111 -9.94 6.84 -9.48
C PRO A 111 -8.62 6.42 -10.13
N ALA A 112 -7.64 6.07 -9.30
CA ALA A 112 -6.33 5.63 -9.76
C ALA A 112 -5.71 4.67 -8.74
N PRO A 113 -4.87 3.72 -9.19
CA PRO A 113 -4.19 2.79 -8.29
C PRO A 113 -3.13 3.51 -7.44
N GLY A 114 -2.65 2.82 -6.40
CA GLY A 114 -1.55 3.27 -5.55
C GLY A 114 -0.82 2.10 -4.91
N TYR A 115 0.40 2.35 -4.41
CA TYR A 115 1.14 1.40 -3.60
C TYR A 115 0.83 1.63 -2.12
N TYR A 116 0.87 0.57 -1.33
CA TYR A 116 0.51 0.63 0.07
C TYR A 116 1.44 -0.23 0.93
N LEU A 117 1.81 0.31 2.09
CA LEU A 117 2.50 -0.41 3.16
C LEU A 117 1.69 -0.27 4.45
N HIS A 118 1.44 -1.40 5.11
CA HIS A 118 0.74 -1.49 6.39
C HIS A 118 1.65 -2.08 7.46
N LEU A 119 1.76 -1.39 8.58
CA LEU A 119 2.52 -1.83 9.75
C LEU A 119 1.60 -1.80 10.97
N ALA A 120 1.28 -2.97 11.50
CA ALA A 120 0.55 -3.15 12.75
C ALA A 120 1.06 -4.39 13.49
N PRO A 121 0.94 -4.46 14.82
CA PRO A 121 1.32 -5.65 15.58
C PRO A 121 0.55 -6.90 15.11
N GLY A 122 1.30 -7.89 14.59
CA GLY A 122 0.76 -9.13 14.01
C GLY A 122 0.22 -9.01 12.59
N GLU A 123 0.19 -7.81 12.01
CA GLU A 123 -0.36 -7.58 10.67
C GLU A 123 0.53 -6.60 9.89
N VAL A 124 1.48 -7.15 9.13
CA VAL A 124 2.33 -6.39 8.22
C VAL A 124 2.07 -6.86 6.81
N PHE A 125 1.78 -5.95 5.89
CA PHE A 125 1.60 -6.29 4.48
C PHE A 125 1.93 -5.11 3.56
N ALA A 126 2.27 -5.45 2.32
CA ALA A 126 2.60 -4.49 1.28
C ALA A 126 1.96 -4.89 -0.05
N GLY A 127 1.75 -3.94 -0.94
CA GLY A 127 1.23 -4.23 -2.26
C GLY A 127 0.87 -3.01 -3.08
N GLY A 128 0.12 -3.23 -4.16
CA GLY A 128 -0.33 -2.16 -5.04
C GLY A 128 -1.59 -2.53 -5.82
N GLY A 129 -2.36 -1.51 -6.19
CA GLY A 129 -3.61 -1.69 -6.91
C GLY A 129 -4.64 -0.63 -6.60
N ILE A 130 -5.90 -0.94 -6.86
CA ILE A 130 -7.03 -0.07 -6.55
C ILE A 130 -8.04 -0.81 -5.66
N TRP A 131 -8.27 -0.24 -4.48
CA TRP A 131 -9.21 -0.75 -3.48
C TRP A 131 -10.47 0.11 -3.49
N HIS A 132 -11.64 -0.54 -3.51
CA HIS A 132 -12.95 0.10 -3.61
C HIS A 132 -13.07 1.13 -4.75
N PRO A 133 -12.69 0.76 -6.00
CA PRO A 133 -12.93 1.63 -7.15
C PRO A 133 -14.43 1.90 -7.30
N ASP A 134 -14.78 3.08 -7.81
CA ASP A 134 -16.16 3.38 -8.13
C ASP A 134 -16.70 2.54 -9.30
N ALA A 135 -18.00 2.66 -9.58
CA ALA A 135 -18.66 1.85 -10.61
C ALA A 135 -18.10 2.10 -12.02
N GLN A 136 -17.67 3.33 -12.32
CA GLN A 136 -17.09 3.68 -13.60
C GLN A 136 -15.71 3.04 -13.76
N ALA A 137 -14.85 3.15 -12.76
CA ALA A 137 -13.54 2.51 -12.74
C ALA A 137 -13.64 0.99 -12.81
N LEU A 138 -14.57 0.37 -12.05
CA LEU A 138 -14.85 -1.07 -12.12
C LEU A 138 -15.23 -1.51 -13.52
N THR A 139 -16.12 -0.76 -14.19
CA THR A 139 -16.55 -1.08 -15.55
C THR A 139 -15.39 -0.98 -16.53
N ALA A 140 -14.59 0.08 -16.45
CA ALA A 140 -13.42 0.28 -17.32
C ALA A 140 -12.37 -0.83 -17.15
N ILE A 141 -12.06 -1.24 -15.90
CA ILE A 141 -11.11 -2.31 -15.62
C ILE A 141 -11.64 -3.65 -16.17
N ARG A 142 -12.92 -3.98 -15.93
CA ARG A 142 -13.54 -5.21 -16.43
C ARG A 142 -13.57 -5.25 -17.95
N GLN A 143 -13.87 -4.13 -18.60
CA GLN A 143 -13.83 -4.03 -20.07
C GLN A 143 -12.42 -4.31 -20.59
N ALA A 144 -11.40 -3.71 -19.99
CA ALA A 144 -10.00 -3.96 -20.37
C ALA A 144 -9.59 -5.43 -20.19
N ILE A 145 -10.09 -6.13 -19.14
CA ILE A 145 -9.86 -7.56 -18.91
C ILE A 145 -10.56 -8.40 -19.99
N ALA A 146 -11.80 -8.05 -20.34
CA ALA A 146 -12.58 -8.76 -21.34
C ALA A 146 -12.00 -8.59 -22.74
N ASP A 147 -11.54 -7.38 -23.08
CA ASP A 147 -10.97 -7.06 -24.39
C ASP A 147 -9.59 -7.67 -24.62
N ASP A 148 -8.75 -7.80 -23.57
CA ASP A 148 -7.40 -8.33 -23.67
C ASP A 148 -7.05 -9.24 -22.47
N SER A 149 -7.61 -10.44 -22.49
CA SER A 149 -7.37 -11.48 -21.47
C SER A 149 -5.89 -11.88 -21.37
N GLU A 150 -5.15 -11.81 -22.48
CA GLU A 150 -3.74 -12.19 -22.50
C GLU A 150 -2.88 -11.13 -21.77
N ARG A 151 -3.18 -9.86 -21.98
CA ARG A 151 -2.55 -8.76 -21.26
C ARG A 151 -2.87 -8.83 -19.75
N TRP A 152 -4.11 -9.14 -19.39
CA TRP A 152 -4.50 -9.35 -18.00
C TRP A 152 -3.72 -10.49 -17.36
N ARG A 153 -3.65 -11.66 -18.01
CA ARG A 153 -2.88 -12.80 -17.51
C ARG A 153 -1.39 -12.48 -17.32
N ARG A 154 -0.80 -11.68 -18.20
CA ARG A 154 0.58 -11.20 -18.03
C ARG A 154 0.70 -10.25 -16.85
N ALA A 155 -0.24 -9.33 -16.69
CA ALA A 155 -0.25 -8.37 -15.61
C ALA A 155 -0.43 -8.99 -14.23
N THR A 156 -1.03 -10.18 -14.17
CA THR A 156 -1.28 -10.93 -12.93
C THR A 156 -0.33 -12.11 -12.71
N ARG A 157 0.77 -12.20 -13.47
CA ARG A 157 1.92 -13.07 -13.13
C ARG A 157 2.72 -12.40 -12.03
N LEU A 158 2.29 -12.62 -10.80
CA LEU A 158 2.84 -11.97 -9.62
C LEU A 158 4.04 -12.75 -9.08
N GLU A 159 5.06 -12.04 -8.61
CA GLU A 159 6.28 -12.56 -7.97
C GLU A 159 6.37 -12.06 -6.53
N GLU A 160 7.46 -12.31 -5.82
CA GLU A 160 7.71 -11.89 -4.43
C GLU A 160 6.58 -12.30 -3.44
N GLY A 161 5.90 -13.41 -3.72
CA GLY A 161 4.79 -13.88 -2.88
C GLY A 161 3.49 -13.06 -2.97
N LEU A 162 3.40 -12.11 -3.90
CA LEU A 162 2.18 -11.35 -4.14
C LEU A 162 1.02 -12.24 -4.60
N GLU A 163 -0.16 -11.95 -4.11
CA GLU A 163 -1.42 -12.56 -4.54
C GLU A 163 -2.50 -11.51 -4.78
N LEU A 164 -3.46 -11.80 -5.65
CA LEU A 164 -4.60 -10.93 -5.86
C LEU A 164 -5.54 -11.00 -4.65
N GLY A 165 -5.80 -9.85 -4.05
CA GLY A 165 -6.72 -9.70 -2.91
C GLY A 165 -8.08 -9.12 -3.29
N GLY A 166 -8.91 -8.90 -2.26
CA GLY A 166 -10.20 -8.22 -2.33
C GLY A 166 -11.41 -9.12 -2.44
N ASP A 167 -12.57 -8.48 -2.44
CA ASP A 167 -13.87 -9.11 -2.52
C ASP A 167 -14.27 -9.42 -3.96
N SER A 168 -15.21 -10.35 -4.11
CA SER A 168 -15.80 -10.72 -5.42
C SER A 168 -17.32 -10.81 -5.36
N LEU A 169 -17.96 -10.55 -6.49
CA LEU A 169 -19.38 -10.81 -6.72
C LEU A 169 -19.62 -12.32 -6.82
N LYS A 170 -20.82 -12.76 -6.50
CA LYS A 170 -21.23 -14.16 -6.70
C LYS A 170 -21.40 -14.54 -8.17
N ARG A 171 -21.68 -13.57 -9.05
CA ARG A 171 -21.94 -13.77 -10.47
C ARG A 171 -21.20 -12.72 -11.28
N VAL A 172 -20.87 -13.06 -12.52
CA VAL A 172 -20.32 -12.12 -13.50
C VAL A 172 -21.33 -10.97 -13.67
N PRO A 173 -20.87 -9.70 -13.65
CA PRO A 173 -21.74 -8.54 -13.82
C PRO A 173 -22.47 -8.56 -15.16
N SER A 174 -23.66 -7.95 -15.22
CA SER A 174 -24.41 -7.74 -16.47
C SER A 174 -23.54 -6.98 -17.48
N GLY A 175 -23.61 -7.37 -18.74
CA GLY A 175 -22.82 -6.81 -19.83
C GLY A 175 -21.52 -7.57 -20.13
N PHE A 176 -21.16 -8.58 -19.32
CA PHE A 176 -20.02 -9.45 -19.58
C PHE A 176 -20.46 -10.90 -19.75
N ASP A 177 -19.74 -11.63 -20.62
CA ASP A 177 -20.03 -13.03 -20.86
C ASP A 177 -19.71 -13.87 -19.61
N LYS A 178 -20.67 -14.64 -19.12
CA LYS A 178 -20.52 -15.53 -17.97
C LYS A 178 -19.50 -16.65 -18.20
N ASP A 179 -19.31 -17.04 -19.45
CA ASP A 179 -18.40 -18.11 -19.87
C ASP A 179 -17.05 -17.56 -20.36
N HIS A 180 -16.78 -16.26 -20.11
CA HIS A 180 -15.52 -15.61 -20.46
C HIS A 180 -14.32 -16.29 -19.76
N PRO A 181 -13.15 -16.47 -20.43
CA PRO A 181 -11.97 -17.11 -19.84
C PRO A 181 -11.47 -16.46 -18.53
N GLN A 182 -11.79 -15.17 -18.30
CA GLN A 182 -11.46 -14.43 -17.09
C GLN A 182 -12.71 -14.13 -16.23
N ALA A 183 -13.73 -14.99 -16.27
CA ALA A 183 -15.00 -14.79 -15.57
C ALA A 183 -14.79 -14.54 -14.06
N GLU A 184 -13.85 -15.22 -13.41
CA GLU A 184 -13.55 -15.02 -11.99
C GLU A 184 -12.96 -13.63 -11.72
N ASP A 185 -12.10 -13.12 -12.60
CA ASP A 185 -11.53 -11.78 -12.46
C ASP A 185 -12.56 -10.68 -12.76
N LEU A 186 -13.51 -10.94 -13.66
CA LEU A 186 -14.63 -10.02 -13.91
C LEU A 186 -15.58 -9.87 -12.70
N LYS A 187 -15.60 -10.83 -11.78
CA LYS A 187 -16.39 -10.75 -10.53
C LYS A 187 -15.73 -9.87 -9.47
N ARG A 188 -14.43 -9.59 -9.56
CA ARG A 188 -13.70 -8.82 -8.53
C ARG A 188 -14.35 -7.46 -8.31
N LYS A 189 -14.37 -7.02 -7.04
CA LYS A 189 -14.76 -5.68 -6.62
C LYS A 189 -13.56 -4.78 -6.39
N ASP A 190 -12.40 -5.41 -6.19
CA ASP A 190 -11.11 -4.77 -5.93
C ASP A 190 -10.07 -5.38 -6.87
N TYR A 191 -9.10 -4.58 -7.25
CA TYR A 191 -8.02 -4.99 -8.14
C TYR A 191 -6.67 -4.58 -7.54
N PHE A 192 -6.19 -5.33 -6.57
CA PHE A 192 -4.89 -5.13 -5.96
C PHE A 192 -4.17 -6.46 -5.74
N ALA A 193 -2.86 -6.39 -5.70
CA ALA A 193 -1.99 -7.47 -5.28
C ALA A 193 -1.32 -7.10 -3.96
N TRP A 194 -1.17 -8.06 -3.07
CA TRP A 194 -0.57 -7.86 -1.76
C TRP A 194 0.22 -9.08 -1.32
N VAL A 195 1.17 -8.86 -0.41
CA VAL A 195 1.94 -9.90 0.25
C VAL A 195 1.97 -9.63 1.74
N LYS A 196 1.78 -10.70 2.53
CA LYS A 196 1.97 -10.64 3.98
C LYS A 196 3.46 -10.68 4.28
N LEU A 197 3.89 -9.79 5.17
CA LEU A 197 5.26 -9.71 5.67
C LEU A 197 5.28 -10.00 7.17
N SER A 198 6.46 -10.09 7.76
CA SER A 198 6.60 -10.19 9.21
C SER A 198 7.13 -8.88 9.81
N GLU A 199 6.95 -8.70 11.12
CA GLU A 199 7.53 -7.58 11.86
C GLU A 199 9.06 -7.62 11.81
N GLU A 200 9.65 -8.83 11.87
CA GLU A 200 11.10 -9.02 11.76
C GLU A 200 11.62 -8.56 10.40
N ALA A 201 10.87 -8.85 9.32
CA ALA A 201 11.23 -8.37 7.98
C ALA A 201 11.16 -6.85 7.90
N ALA A 202 10.13 -6.23 8.50
CA ALA A 202 9.95 -4.78 8.50
C ALA A 202 11.02 -4.04 9.30
N THR A 203 11.55 -4.67 10.35
CA THR A 203 12.59 -4.11 11.24
C THR A 203 14.02 -4.54 10.88
N ALA A 204 14.17 -5.39 9.85
CA ALA A 204 15.48 -5.80 9.37
C ALA A 204 16.16 -4.72 8.51
N PRO A 205 17.50 -4.66 8.50
CA PRO A 205 18.23 -3.93 7.46
C PRO A 205 17.81 -4.39 6.06
N GLY A 206 17.74 -3.47 5.08
CA GLY A 206 17.33 -3.79 3.72
C GLY A 206 15.83 -3.88 3.50
N PHE A 207 14.99 -3.52 4.46
CA PHE A 207 13.53 -3.51 4.29
C PHE A 207 13.07 -2.57 3.16
N LEU A 208 13.72 -1.44 2.98
CA LEU A 208 13.43 -0.51 1.89
C LEU A 208 13.62 -1.19 0.51
N ASP A 209 14.70 -1.96 0.34
CA ASP A 209 14.93 -2.71 -0.90
C ASP A 209 13.92 -3.86 -1.07
N HIS A 210 13.56 -4.53 0.01
CA HIS A 210 12.50 -5.56 -0.02
C HIS A 210 11.16 -4.95 -0.45
N TYR A 211 10.74 -3.86 0.16
CA TYR A 211 9.51 -3.16 -0.22
C TYR A 211 9.54 -2.65 -1.68
N THR A 212 10.71 -2.18 -2.13
CA THR A 212 10.92 -1.78 -3.53
C THR A 212 10.66 -2.93 -4.48
N ARG A 213 11.24 -4.12 -4.23
CA ARG A 213 11.00 -5.33 -5.06
C ARG A 213 9.53 -5.74 -5.07
N VAL A 214 8.84 -5.66 -3.92
CA VAL A 214 7.39 -5.91 -3.86
C VAL A 214 6.63 -4.95 -4.79
N CYS A 215 6.97 -3.66 -4.78
CA CYS A 215 6.35 -2.67 -5.65
C CYS A 215 6.69 -2.89 -7.14
N GLU A 216 7.92 -3.27 -7.46
CA GLU A 216 8.36 -3.63 -8.81
C GLU A 216 7.59 -4.85 -9.33
N SER A 217 7.40 -5.87 -8.49
CA SER A 217 6.62 -7.07 -8.83
C SER A 217 5.13 -6.78 -9.04
N ALA A 218 4.58 -5.78 -8.37
CA ALA A 218 3.22 -5.30 -8.61
C ALA A 218 3.10 -4.39 -9.85
N ALA A 219 4.21 -3.87 -10.41
CA ALA A 219 4.21 -2.90 -11.50
C ALA A 219 3.47 -3.35 -12.77
N PRO A 220 3.51 -4.62 -13.22
CA PRO A 220 2.71 -5.07 -14.36
C PRO A 220 1.20 -4.89 -14.14
N LEU A 221 0.69 -5.22 -12.95
CA LEU A 221 -0.71 -4.99 -12.58
C LEU A 221 -1.03 -3.49 -12.55
N MET A 222 -0.14 -2.68 -11.94
CA MET A 222 -0.32 -1.23 -11.86
C MET A 222 -0.39 -0.58 -13.25
N ARG A 223 0.46 -0.99 -14.18
CA ARG A 223 0.42 -0.53 -15.59
C ARG A 223 -0.88 -0.91 -16.30
N PHE A 224 -1.37 -2.13 -16.05
CA PHE A 224 -2.65 -2.56 -16.59
C PHE A 224 -3.79 -1.67 -16.09
N LEU A 225 -3.86 -1.46 -14.76
CA LEU A 225 -4.89 -0.65 -14.12
C LEU A 225 -4.82 0.83 -14.56
N CYS A 226 -3.63 1.42 -14.60
CA CYS A 226 -3.45 2.78 -15.12
C CYS A 226 -3.97 2.90 -16.55
N SER A 227 -3.59 1.97 -17.43
CA SER A 227 -4.05 1.95 -18.82
C SER A 227 -5.57 1.81 -18.94
N ALA A 228 -6.20 0.92 -18.15
CA ALA A 228 -7.65 0.73 -18.12
C ALA A 228 -8.40 2.00 -17.68
N LEU A 229 -7.77 2.80 -16.83
CA LEU A 229 -8.32 4.06 -16.30
C LEU A 229 -7.85 5.31 -17.07
N ALA A 230 -7.24 5.13 -18.24
CA ALA A 230 -6.66 6.19 -19.06
C ALA A 230 -5.69 7.11 -18.29
N ALA A 231 -4.97 6.57 -17.31
CA ALA A 231 -3.94 7.24 -16.53
C ALA A 231 -2.53 6.87 -17.05
N PRO A 232 -1.55 7.76 -17.01
CA PRO A 232 -0.16 7.43 -17.34
C PRO A 232 0.44 6.51 -16.26
N TYR A 233 1.55 5.85 -16.64
CA TYR A 233 2.30 5.01 -15.67
C TYR A 233 3.78 5.32 -15.72
#